data_1e02e861ea529596f907141d2f32fe3d
#
_entry.id   1e02e861ea529596f907141d2f32fe3d
#
_cell.length_a   1.000
_cell.length_b   1.000
_cell.length_c   1.000
_cell.angle_alpha   90.00
_cell.angle_beta   90.00
_cell.angle_gamma   90.00
#
_symmetry.space_group_name_H-M   'P 1'
#
loop_
_entity.id
_entity.type
_entity.pdbx_description
1 polymer ?
#
loop_
_entity_poly.entity_id
_entity_poly.type
_entity_poly.pdbx_seq_one_letter_code
_entity_poly.pdbx_strand_id
1 'polypeptide(L)'
;METTLPFRSQMDRRAGVFEACGAEPLFYKALSQIPEIKRFEKAHVYLDVSGSMMDDLPLLYGALLPLRKWLYPKIHAFSTSVSDIGYEQLKNGKVISTQGTEIDCVTQHLLKENLRRALIITDGWVGEIPTTHCKELGKRRVRINSLITEDGDPEFAAGLNGTVHRMVKY
;
A
#
# COMPACT_ATOMS: atom_id res chain seq x y z
N MET A 1 2.86 -22.89 -10.73
CA MET A 1 2.61 -24.12 -9.96
C MET A 1 1.32 -24.72 -10.49
N GLU A 2 1.37 -25.94 -11.01
CA GLU A 2 0.16 -26.64 -11.47
C GLU A 2 -0.48 -27.34 -10.27
N THR A 3 -1.74 -27.04 -10.01
CA THR A 3 -2.49 -27.68 -8.93
C THR A 3 -3.69 -28.40 -9.54
N THR A 4 -3.90 -29.65 -9.14
CA THR A 4 -5.08 -30.42 -9.53
C THR A 4 -6.27 -30.07 -8.62
N LEU A 5 -7.33 -29.52 -9.18
CA LEU A 5 -8.58 -29.27 -8.46
C LEU A 5 -9.55 -30.44 -8.67
N PRO A 6 -10.34 -30.82 -7.64
CA PRO A 6 -11.28 -31.93 -7.72
C PRO A 6 -12.59 -31.59 -8.48
N PHE A 7 -12.67 -30.42 -9.10
CA PHE A 7 -13.84 -29.92 -9.81
C PHE A 7 -13.46 -29.30 -11.16
N ARG A 8 -14.45 -29.15 -12.03
CA ARG A 8 -14.26 -28.60 -13.38
C ARG A 8 -13.82 -27.15 -13.31
N SER A 9 -12.82 -26.78 -14.11
CA SER A 9 -12.42 -25.40 -14.35
C SER A 9 -12.82 -24.99 -15.77
N GLN A 10 -13.45 -23.83 -15.92
CA GLN A 10 -13.75 -23.26 -17.24
C GLN A 10 -12.52 -22.99 -18.10
N MET A 11 -11.36 -22.92 -17.48
CA MET A 11 -10.07 -22.73 -18.16
C MET A 11 -9.45 -24.02 -18.69
N ASP A 12 -9.99 -25.17 -18.32
CA ASP A 12 -9.48 -26.47 -18.79
C ASP A 12 -10.20 -26.89 -20.09
N ARG A 13 -9.49 -26.82 -21.20
CA ARG A 13 -9.99 -27.18 -22.53
C ARG A 13 -10.57 -28.60 -22.61
N ARG A 14 -10.07 -29.52 -21.79
CA ARG A 14 -10.60 -30.89 -21.73
C ARG A 14 -12.02 -30.94 -21.19
N ALA A 15 -12.38 -30.03 -20.28
CA ALA A 15 -13.73 -29.93 -19.76
C ALA A 15 -14.75 -29.66 -20.89
N GLY A 16 -14.43 -28.76 -21.81
CA GLY A 16 -15.27 -28.45 -22.97
C GLY A 16 -15.42 -29.63 -23.94
N VAL A 17 -14.34 -30.42 -24.13
CA VAL A 17 -14.41 -31.64 -24.97
C VAL A 17 -15.30 -32.70 -24.35
N PHE A 18 -15.18 -32.96 -23.04
CA PHE A 18 -16.04 -33.89 -22.32
C PHE A 18 -17.50 -33.48 -22.40
N GLU A 19 -17.79 -32.21 -22.21
CA GLU A 19 -19.13 -31.65 -22.28
C GLU A 19 -19.71 -31.79 -23.70
N ALA A 20 -18.96 -31.49 -24.74
CA ALA A 20 -19.36 -31.65 -26.14
C ALA A 20 -19.61 -33.10 -26.52
N CYS A 21 -18.90 -34.05 -25.90
CA CYS A 21 -19.11 -35.51 -26.11
C CYS A 21 -20.21 -36.10 -25.22
N GLY A 22 -20.86 -35.32 -24.35
CA GLY A 22 -21.85 -35.81 -23.39
C GLY A 22 -21.27 -36.73 -22.30
N ALA A 23 -19.98 -36.71 -22.10
CA ALA A 23 -19.28 -37.53 -21.11
C ALA A 23 -19.13 -36.82 -19.78
N GLU A 24 -19.63 -37.42 -18.69
CA GLU A 24 -19.41 -36.96 -17.32
C GLU A 24 -18.41 -37.89 -16.62
N PRO A 25 -17.13 -37.47 -16.51
CA PRO A 25 -16.17 -38.29 -15.82
C PRO A 25 -16.43 -38.29 -14.30
N LEU A 26 -16.52 -39.50 -13.73
CA LEU A 26 -16.73 -39.69 -12.29
C LEU A 26 -15.60 -39.12 -11.44
N PHE A 27 -14.37 -39.07 -11.98
CA PHE A 27 -13.19 -38.51 -11.33
C PHE A 27 -12.48 -37.57 -12.30
N TYR A 28 -12.79 -36.29 -12.18
CA TYR A 28 -12.16 -35.26 -13.01
C TYR A 28 -11.14 -34.47 -12.21
N LYS A 29 -9.89 -34.49 -12.65
CA LYS A 29 -8.85 -33.64 -12.11
C LYS A 29 -8.54 -32.51 -13.09
N ALA A 30 -9.06 -31.32 -12.83
CA ALA A 30 -8.74 -30.16 -13.61
C ALA A 30 -7.30 -29.71 -13.36
N LEU A 31 -6.55 -29.46 -14.45
CA LEU A 31 -5.29 -28.76 -14.36
C LEU A 31 -5.62 -27.25 -14.30
N SER A 32 -5.45 -26.65 -13.15
CA SER A 32 -5.52 -25.21 -12.98
C SER A 32 -4.13 -24.63 -12.86
N GLN A 33 -3.77 -23.74 -13.78
CA GLN A 33 -2.64 -22.85 -13.54
C GLN A 33 -3.11 -21.81 -12.53
N ILE A 34 -2.77 -22.00 -11.26
CA ILE A 34 -2.88 -20.92 -10.30
C ILE A 34 -1.86 -19.88 -10.79
N PRO A 35 -2.31 -18.66 -11.23
CA PRO A 35 -1.35 -17.63 -11.58
C PRO A 35 -0.41 -17.49 -10.39
N GLU A 36 0.87 -17.70 -10.63
CA GLU A 36 1.89 -17.44 -9.63
C GLU A 36 1.64 -16.02 -9.15
N ILE A 37 1.22 -15.87 -7.90
CA ILE A 37 1.02 -14.54 -7.31
C ILE A 37 2.42 -13.94 -7.37
N LYS A 38 2.66 -13.13 -8.41
CA LYS A 38 3.90 -12.36 -8.53
C LYS A 38 4.10 -11.76 -7.15
N ARG A 39 5.23 -12.03 -6.50
CA ARG A 39 5.54 -11.49 -5.18
C ARG A 39 5.17 -10.03 -5.22
N PHE A 40 4.07 -9.68 -4.58
CA PHE A 40 3.61 -8.30 -4.56
C PHE A 40 4.73 -7.51 -3.89
N GLU A 41 5.22 -6.52 -4.60
CA GLU A 41 6.13 -5.55 -4.01
C GLU A 41 5.46 -4.99 -2.76
N LYS A 42 6.14 -5.08 -1.63
CA LYS A 42 5.61 -4.62 -0.35
C LYS A 42 5.37 -3.11 -0.42
N ALA A 43 4.27 -2.67 0.15
CA ALA A 43 3.98 -1.24 0.21
C ALA A 43 4.88 -0.57 1.27
N HIS A 44 5.44 0.57 0.94
CA HIS A 44 6.19 1.43 1.84
C HIS A 44 5.22 2.36 2.57
N VAL A 45 5.27 2.37 3.89
CA VAL A 45 4.43 3.24 4.72
C VAL A 45 5.21 4.50 5.04
N TYR A 46 4.63 5.65 4.72
CA TYR A 46 5.09 6.97 5.13
C TYR A 46 4.14 7.49 6.20
N LEU A 47 4.64 7.69 7.39
CA LEU A 47 3.87 8.11 8.54
C LEU A 47 4.27 9.52 8.92
N ASP A 48 3.31 10.41 8.88
CA ASP A 48 3.45 11.76 9.39
C ASP A 48 3.63 11.74 10.90
N VAL A 49 4.70 12.37 11.35
CA VAL A 49 5.06 12.46 12.77
C VAL A 49 5.03 13.90 13.26
N SER A 50 4.25 14.75 12.61
CA SER A 50 3.96 16.10 13.08
C SER A 50 3.22 16.06 14.43
N GLY A 51 3.23 17.20 15.13
CA GLY A 51 2.61 17.30 16.44
C GLY A 51 1.12 16.96 16.47
N SER A 52 0.40 17.27 15.39
CA SER A 52 -1.03 16.98 15.23
C SER A 52 -1.35 15.47 15.13
N MET A 53 -0.39 14.67 14.68
CA MET A 53 -0.55 13.20 14.51
C MET A 53 -0.21 12.39 15.77
N MET A 54 0.39 13.01 16.79
CA MET A 54 0.92 12.28 17.96
C MET A 54 -0.12 11.46 18.71
N ASP A 55 -1.35 11.98 18.83
CA ASP A 55 -2.44 11.29 19.53
C ASP A 55 -2.98 10.08 18.74
N ASP A 56 -2.83 10.08 17.41
CA ASP A 56 -3.29 9.00 16.54
C ASP A 56 -2.26 7.87 16.36
N LEU A 57 -0.98 8.10 16.73
CA LEU A 57 0.09 7.12 16.55
C LEU A 57 -0.18 5.75 17.20
N PRO A 58 -0.74 5.63 18.43
CA PRO A 58 -1.03 4.34 19.03
C PRO A 58 -2.11 3.56 18.24
N LEU A 59 -3.13 4.25 17.74
CA LEU A 59 -4.19 3.68 16.91
C LEU A 59 -3.60 3.16 15.58
N LEU A 60 -2.78 3.98 14.94
CA LEU A 60 -2.12 3.65 13.67
C LEU A 60 -1.18 2.45 13.83
N TYR A 61 -0.43 2.37 14.92
CA TYR A 61 0.38 1.20 15.23
C TYR A 61 -0.48 -0.06 15.30
N GLY A 62 -1.60 -0.01 16.04
CA GLY A 62 -2.54 -1.12 16.15
C GLY A 62 -3.08 -1.56 14.79
N ALA A 63 -3.39 -0.62 13.89
CA ALA A 63 -3.89 -0.87 12.54
C ALA A 63 -2.81 -1.43 11.59
N LEU A 64 -1.56 -0.97 11.70
CA LEU A 64 -0.47 -1.40 10.83
C LEU A 64 0.10 -2.78 11.20
N LEU A 65 0.06 -3.16 12.47
CA LEU A 65 0.66 -4.40 12.98
C LEU A 65 0.14 -5.67 12.28
N PRO A 66 -1.17 -5.90 12.11
CA PRO A 66 -1.67 -7.07 11.38
C PRO A 66 -1.34 -7.05 9.89
N LEU A 67 -1.07 -5.88 9.32
CA LEU A 67 -0.75 -5.69 7.91
C LEU A 67 0.74 -5.86 7.60
N ARG A 68 1.62 -6.01 8.59
CA ARG A 68 3.09 -6.05 8.44
C ARG A 68 3.61 -7.03 7.39
N LYS A 69 2.89 -8.12 7.11
CA LYS A 69 3.26 -9.10 6.08
C LYS A 69 3.20 -8.54 4.65
N TRP A 70 2.37 -7.51 4.43
CA TRP A 70 2.15 -6.83 3.16
C TRP A 70 2.97 -5.55 3.02
N LEU A 71 3.50 -5.06 4.15
CA LEU A 71 4.23 -3.81 4.25
C LEU A 71 5.73 -4.05 4.28
N TYR A 72 6.49 -3.05 3.87
CA TYR A 72 7.93 -3.03 4.05
C TYR A 72 8.27 -3.10 5.54
N PRO A 73 9.40 -3.75 5.94
CA PRO A 73 9.71 -3.99 7.35
C PRO A 73 9.96 -2.74 8.19
N LYS A 74 10.24 -1.62 7.54
CA LYS A 74 10.43 -0.33 8.18
C LYS A 74 9.32 0.62 7.80
N ILE A 75 9.02 1.55 8.68
CA ILE A 75 8.11 2.67 8.44
C ILE A 75 8.97 3.90 8.20
N HIS A 76 8.65 4.65 7.17
CA HIS A 76 9.28 5.92 6.85
C HIS A 76 8.53 7.02 7.60
N ALA A 77 9.04 7.44 8.75
CA ALA A 77 8.53 8.61 9.46
C ALA A 77 8.97 9.86 8.71
N PHE A 78 8.04 10.77 8.48
CA PHE A 78 8.36 12.03 7.81
C PHE A 78 7.79 13.24 8.54
N SER A 79 8.50 14.34 8.39
CA SER A 79 8.10 15.70 8.74
C SER A 79 8.72 16.63 7.70
N THR A 80 9.83 17.30 7.94
CA THR A 80 10.62 17.99 6.91
C THR A 80 11.67 17.10 6.23
N SER A 81 11.88 15.91 6.77
CA SER A 81 12.78 14.88 6.22
C SER A 81 12.21 13.49 6.49
N VAL A 82 12.68 12.50 5.73
CA VAL A 82 12.28 11.10 5.90
C VAL A 82 13.31 10.36 6.72
N SER A 83 12.86 9.64 7.74
CA SER A 83 13.69 8.75 8.58
C SER A 83 13.06 7.38 8.74
N ASP A 84 13.87 6.33 8.74
CA ASP A 84 13.40 4.96 8.91
C ASP A 84 13.22 4.63 10.40
N ILE A 85 12.04 4.14 10.76
CA ILE A 85 11.73 3.65 12.10
C ILE A 85 11.24 2.19 12.04
N GLY A 86 11.59 1.43 13.08
CA GLY A 86 11.06 0.08 13.27
C GLY A 86 9.71 0.10 13.97
N TYR A 87 8.93 -0.98 13.81
CA TYR A 87 7.65 -1.13 14.49
C TYR A 87 7.76 -1.04 16.02
N GLU A 88 8.87 -1.51 16.62
CA GLU A 88 9.09 -1.40 18.06
C GLU A 88 9.31 0.05 18.52
N GLN A 89 9.95 0.88 17.70
CA GLN A 89 10.12 2.30 17.99
C GLN A 89 8.79 3.04 17.95
N LEU A 90 7.97 2.73 16.95
CA LEU A 90 6.62 3.28 16.83
C LEU A 90 5.74 2.89 18.04
N LYS A 91 5.79 1.61 18.46
CA LYS A 91 5.09 1.12 19.65
C LYS A 91 5.44 1.90 20.92
N ASN A 92 6.71 2.26 21.08
CA ASN A 92 7.21 2.92 22.26
C ASN A 92 7.06 4.46 22.18
N GLY A 93 6.41 4.99 21.14
CA GLY A 93 6.25 6.42 20.92
C GLY A 93 7.59 7.18 20.68
N LYS A 94 8.67 6.44 20.39
CA LYS A 94 9.99 7.02 20.11
C LYS A 94 10.04 7.49 18.66
N VAL A 95 9.31 8.55 18.37
CA VAL A 95 9.30 9.20 17.07
C VAL A 95 9.91 10.57 17.23
N ILE A 96 10.88 10.89 16.39
CA ILE A 96 11.49 12.23 16.37
C ILE A 96 10.63 13.07 15.42
N SER A 97 9.87 14.00 15.99
CA SER A 97 9.18 15.03 15.23
C SER A 97 10.09 16.24 15.06
N THR A 98 10.18 16.76 13.84
CA THR A 98 10.69 18.11 13.59
C THR A 98 9.48 19.05 13.46
N GLN A 99 9.65 20.31 13.84
CA GLN A 99 8.57 21.29 13.65
C GLN A 99 8.33 21.52 12.15
N GLY A 100 7.07 21.35 11.70
CA GLY A 100 6.67 21.49 10.30
C GLY A 100 6.60 20.15 9.58
N THR A 101 5.82 20.11 8.47
CA THR A 101 5.61 18.92 7.66
C THR A 101 5.64 19.33 6.19
N GLU A 102 6.46 18.65 5.39
CA GLU A 102 6.61 18.89 3.96
C GLU A 102 6.51 17.57 3.19
N ILE A 103 5.47 17.42 2.38
CA ILE A 103 5.24 16.22 1.55
C ILE A 103 6.31 16.05 0.46
N ASP A 104 7.00 17.10 0.11
CA ASP A 104 8.08 17.07 -0.89
C ASP A 104 9.18 16.07 -0.54
N CYS A 105 9.55 15.97 0.74
CA CYS A 105 10.55 15.00 1.19
C CYS A 105 10.13 13.55 0.92
N VAL A 106 8.83 13.23 1.02
CA VAL A 106 8.26 11.91 0.72
C VAL A 106 8.37 11.61 -0.76
N THR A 107 7.92 12.55 -1.61
CA THR A 107 7.95 12.36 -3.06
C THR A 107 9.38 12.27 -3.60
N GLN A 108 10.30 13.05 -3.05
CA GLN A 108 11.72 12.97 -3.36
C GLN A 108 12.32 11.62 -2.97
N HIS A 109 11.99 11.12 -1.77
CA HIS A 109 12.44 9.81 -1.31
C HIS A 109 11.90 8.67 -2.20
N LEU A 110 10.61 8.71 -2.57
CA LEU A 110 10.00 7.76 -3.50
C LEU A 110 10.73 7.71 -4.84
N LEU A 111 11.06 8.87 -5.38
CA LEU A 111 11.77 8.99 -6.66
C LEU A 111 13.22 8.50 -6.56
N LYS A 112 13.93 8.86 -5.49
CA LYS A 112 15.33 8.49 -5.24
C LYS A 112 15.49 6.98 -5.06
N GLU A 113 14.66 6.37 -4.23
CA GLU A 113 14.69 4.94 -3.93
C GLU A 113 13.95 4.08 -4.97
N ASN A 114 13.39 4.72 -6.03
CA ASN A 114 12.64 4.07 -7.11
C ASN A 114 11.51 3.15 -6.61
N LEU A 115 10.77 3.60 -5.60
CA LEU A 115 9.68 2.85 -4.98
C LEU A 115 8.41 3.02 -5.80
N ARG A 116 7.63 1.94 -5.92
CA ARG A 116 6.43 1.91 -6.78
C ARG A 116 5.11 1.87 -6.03
N ARG A 117 5.14 1.57 -4.74
CA ARG A 117 3.94 1.45 -3.92
C ARG A 117 4.16 2.12 -2.57
N ALA A 118 3.34 3.11 -2.28
CA ALA A 118 3.37 3.83 -1.02
C ALA A 118 1.97 3.94 -0.41
N LEU A 119 1.95 3.98 0.92
CA LEU A 119 0.82 4.39 1.74
C LEU A 119 1.29 5.58 2.56
N ILE A 120 0.70 6.74 2.34
CA ILE A 120 0.96 7.96 3.12
C ILE A 120 -0.13 8.07 4.18
N ILE A 121 0.24 8.28 5.43
CA ILE A 121 -0.68 8.46 6.56
C ILE A 121 -0.37 9.82 7.17
N THR A 122 -1.34 10.73 7.14
CA THR A 122 -1.18 12.14 7.54
C THR A 122 -2.52 12.78 7.85
N ASP A 123 -2.52 13.96 8.46
CA ASP A 123 -3.70 14.85 8.54
C ASP A 123 -3.91 15.68 7.26
N GLY A 124 -2.96 15.62 6.33
CA GLY A 124 -3.05 16.30 5.03
C GLY A 124 -2.52 17.74 5.00
N TRP A 125 -2.19 18.33 6.14
CA TRP A 125 -1.61 19.67 6.22
C TRP A 125 -0.10 19.63 5.98
N VAL A 126 0.30 19.15 4.80
CA VAL A 126 1.68 18.77 4.46
C VAL A 126 2.30 19.61 3.34
N GLY A 127 1.63 20.68 2.94
CA GLY A 127 2.04 21.51 1.81
C GLY A 127 1.75 20.88 0.44
N GLU A 128 2.26 21.49 -0.61
CA GLU A 128 2.01 21.09 -1.99
C GLU A 128 3.14 20.23 -2.54
N ILE A 129 2.78 19.26 -3.39
CA ILE A 129 3.74 18.43 -4.11
C ILE A 129 4.21 19.19 -5.36
N PRO A 130 5.53 19.31 -5.59
CA PRO A 130 6.05 19.91 -6.80
C PRO A 130 5.50 19.23 -8.07
N THR A 131 5.01 20.00 -9.03
CA THR A 131 4.44 19.50 -10.29
C THR A 131 5.42 18.59 -11.06
N THR A 132 6.71 18.85 -10.91
CA THR A 132 7.78 18.01 -11.47
C THR A 132 7.78 16.61 -10.87
N HIS A 133 7.59 16.49 -9.55
CA HIS A 133 7.50 15.21 -8.86
C HIS A 133 6.24 14.44 -9.28
N CYS A 134 5.08 15.10 -9.32
CA CYS A 134 3.83 14.48 -9.80
C CYS A 134 4.00 13.88 -11.21
N LYS A 135 4.59 14.64 -12.14
CA LYS A 135 4.85 14.16 -13.50
C LYS A 135 5.78 12.95 -13.53
N GLU A 136 6.85 12.98 -12.75
CA GLU A 136 7.83 11.91 -12.73
C GLU A 136 7.28 10.63 -12.05
N LEU A 137 6.55 10.78 -10.96
CA LEU A 137 5.84 9.68 -10.28
C LEU A 137 4.81 9.04 -11.22
N GLY A 138 4.08 9.87 -11.98
CA GLY A 138 3.12 9.40 -12.99
C GLY A 138 3.80 8.60 -14.12
N LYS A 139 4.92 9.08 -14.68
CA LYS A 139 5.71 8.35 -15.69
C LYS A 139 6.17 6.98 -15.18
N ARG A 140 6.62 6.91 -13.93
CA ARG A 140 7.08 5.67 -13.28
C ARG A 140 5.93 4.78 -12.82
N ARG A 141 4.67 5.23 -12.97
CA ARG A 141 3.45 4.53 -12.54
C ARG A 141 3.49 4.18 -11.05
N VAL A 142 4.04 5.07 -10.24
CA VAL A 142 4.05 4.92 -8.78
C VAL A 142 2.60 5.02 -8.28
N ARG A 143 2.18 4.06 -7.49
CA ARG A 143 0.87 4.04 -6.85
C ARG A 143 1.00 4.51 -5.41
N ILE A 144 0.34 5.60 -5.07
CA ILE A 144 0.39 6.22 -3.77
C ILE A 144 -1.03 6.30 -3.23
N ASN A 145 -1.34 5.48 -2.23
CA ASN A 145 -2.60 5.59 -1.51
C ASN A 145 -2.38 6.48 -0.28
N SER A 146 -3.37 7.27 0.06
CA SER A 146 -3.32 8.17 1.20
C SER A 146 -4.42 7.81 2.19
N LEU A 147 -4.06 7.76 3.47
CA LEU A 147 -4.97 7.61 4.59
C LEU A 147 -4.87 8.89 5.41
N ILE A 148 -5.95 9.66 5.44
CA ILE A 148 -6.00 10.94 6.15
C ILE A 148 -6.87 10.84 7.39
N THR A 149 -6.59 11.68 8.39
CA THR A 149 -7.44 11.81 9.58
C THR A 149 -8.85 12.25 9.21
N GLU A 150 -9.81 12.11 10.14
CA GLU A 150 -11.22 12.43 9.89
C GLU A 150 -11.41 13.88 9.41
N ASP A 151 -10.71 14.83 10.05
CA ASP A 151 -10.76 16.26 9.73
C ASP A 151 -9.63 16.70 8.78
N GLY A 152 -8.90 15.75 8.18
CA GLY A 152 -7.73 16.05 7.38
C GLY A 152 -8.03 16.57 5.98
N ASP A 153 -7.04 17.22 5.36
CA ASP A 153 -7.14 17.81 4.03
C ASP A 153 -6.64 16.84 2.94
N PRO A 154 -7.48 16.44 1.96
CA PRO A 154 -7.08 15.57 0.86
C PRO A 154 -6.38 16.28 -0.29
N GLU A 155 -6.30 17.61 -0.32
CA GLU A 155 -5.88 18.39 -1.49
C GLU A 155 -4.45 18.05 -1.94
N PHE A 156 -3.54 17.78 -1.02
CA PHE A 156 -2.16 17.40 -1.37
C PHE A 156 -2.08 16.18 -2.30
N ALA A 157 -3.06 15.29 -2.24
CA ALA A 157 -3.08 14.05 -3.01
C ALA A 157 -3.69 14.19 -4.42
N ALA A 158 -4.24 15.36 -4.78
CA ALA A 158 -4.97 15.57 -6.04
C ALA A 158 -4.14 15.26 -7.31
N GLY A 159 -2.83 15.41 -7.24
CA GLY A 159 -1.90 15.11 -8.36
C GLY A 159 -1.29 13.71 -8.34
N LEU A 160 -1.64 12.87 -7.39
CA LEU A 160 -1.07 11.54 -7.20
C LEU A 160 -1.90 10.43 -7.85
N ASN A 161 -1.22 9.38 -8.30
CA ASN A 161 -1.88 8.19 -8.85
C ASN A 161 -2.19 7.19 -7.72
N GLY A 162 -3.40 7.28 -7.16
CA GLY A 162 -3.83 6.42 -6.06
C GLY A 162 -5.22 6.79 -5.57
N THR A 163 -5.55 6.30 -4.39
CA THR A 163 -6.83 6.58 -3.71
C THR A 163 -6.59 7.26 -2.37
N VAL A 164 -7.51 8.13 -2.01
CA VAL A 164 -7.53 8.78 -0.69
C VAL A 164 -8.63 8.14 0.14
N HIS A 165 -8.30 7.74 1.35
CA HIS A 165 -9.23 7.20 2.35
C HIS A 165 -9.19 8.07 3.60
N ARG A 166 -10.34 8.19 4.28
CA ARG A 166 -10.42 8.86 5.59
C ARG A 166 -10.47 7.84 6.71
N MET A 167 -9.79 8.14 7.80
CA MET A 167 -9.97 7.40 9.05
C MET A 167 -11.33 7.76 9.65
N VAL A 168 -12.04 6.74 10.15
CA VAL A 168 -13.27 6.93 10.91
C VAL A 168 -12.98 6.46 12.33
N LYS A 169 -13.13 7.34 13.30
CA LYS A 169 -13.04 7.01 14.73
C LYS A 169 -14.42 6.51 15.18
N TYR A 170 -14.49 5.28 15.66
CA TYR A 170 -15.70 4.68 16.25
C TYR A 170 -15.71 4.89 17.75
#